data_e6996da8627716dce890794171f13fb1
#
_entry.id   e6996da8627716dce890794171f13fb1
#
_cell.length_a   1.000
_cell.length_b   1.000
_cell.length_c   1.000
_cell.angle_alpha   90.00
_cell.angle_beta   90.00
_cell.angle_gamma   90.00
#
_symmetry.space_group_name_H-M   'P 1'
#
loop_
_entity.id
_entity.type
_entity.pdbx_description
1 polymer ?
#
loop_
_entity_poly.entity_id
_entity_poly.type
_entity_poly.pdbx_seq_one_letter_code
_entity_poly.pdbx_strand_id
1 'polypeptide(L)'
;TVGLPDGRFLKDCTFGTTDTVASYLKRLCKIWFKKSDATPIEAGVILRRMGIVGDLLYALEDGVHTLEELQNRLEDNTDFRRLRQQYSDKTCLTAIENLLALIAYAKRPMDKGKLIPTLYLQVQLWQRELSGILRHVQKEPEFTWRGSIKNDEDRVALPMYFCRDCGASGWLSRRLAT
;
A
#
# COMPACT_ATOMS: atom_id res chain seq x y z
N THR A 1 -23.00 14.53 -1.16
CA THR A 1 -21.54 14.34 -1.06
C THR A 1 -21.30 13.11 -0.19
N VAL A 2 -20.51 12.17 -0.66
CA VAL A 2 -20.12 11.00 0.15
C VAL A 2 -18.89 11.44 0.92
N GLY A 3 -19.01 11.52 2.26
CA GLY A 3 -17.92 11.87 3.16
C GLY A 3 -17.07 10.67 3.55
N LEU A 4 -16.02 10.93 4.36
CA LEU A 4 -15.20 9.87 4.96
C LEU A 4 -16.02 9.02 5.93
N PRO A 5 -15.72 7.72 6.05
CA PRO A 5 -16.28 6.89 7.12
C PRO A 5 -15.83 7.39 8.50
N ASP A 6 -16.67 7.10 9.52
CA ASP A 6 -16.29 7.33 10.91
C ASP A 6 -15.03 6.51 11.26
N GLY A 7 -14.06 7.15 11.91
CA GLY A 7 -12.77 6.54 12.27
C GLY A 7 -12.89 5.30 13.16
N ARG A 8 -14.02 5.13 13.87
CA ARG A 8 -14.29 3.90 14.62
C ARG A 8 -14.30 2.66 13.73
N PHE A 9 -14.79 2.78 12.50
CA PHE A 9 -14.82 1.69 11.53
C PHE A 9 -13.50 1.51 10.77
N LEU A 10 -12.66 2.55 10.74
CA LEU A 10 -11.37 2.52 10.05
C LEU A 10 -10.29 1.76 10.83
N LYS A 11 -10.39 1.69 12.17
CA LYS A 11 -9.40 1.01 13.03
C LYS A 11 -9.14 -0.43 12.61
N ASP A 12 -10.18 -1.13 12.14
CA ASP A 12 -10.13 -2.54 11.77
C ASP A 12 -10.01 -2.74 10.24
N CYS A 13 -9.79 -1.66 9.50
CA CYS A 13 -9.70 -1.67 8.03
C CYS A 13 -8.27 -1.80 7.53
N THR A 14 -7.44 -2.57 8.21
CA THR A 14 -6.10 -2.94 7.75
C THR A 14 -6.13 -4.27 7.00
N PHE A 15 -5.21 -4.45 6.05
CA PHE A 15 -5.03 -5.74 5.40
C PHE A 15 -4.31 -6.70 6.37
N GLY A 16 -5.00 -7.74 6.79
CA GLY A 16 -4.46 -8.74 7.73
C GLY A 16 -3.82 -9.92 7.02
N THR A 17 -3.02 -10.69 7.76
CA THR A 17 -2.29 -11.87 7.24
C THR A 17 -3.21 -12.98 6.70
N THR A 18 -4.46 -13.02 7.15
CA THR A 18 -5.49 -13.99 6.70
C THR A 18 -6.40 -13.44 5.61
N ASP A 19 -6.26 -12.15 5.25
CA ASP A 19 -7.09 -11.53 4.22
C ASP A 19 -6.66 -11.96 2.82
N THR A 20 -7.65 -12.20 1.98
CA THR A 20 -7.48 -12.12 0.53
C THR A 20 -7.78 -10.70 0.06
N VAL A 21 -7.26 -10.30 -1.09
CA VAL A 21 -7.58 -8.99 -1.70
C VAL A 21 -9.09 -8.82 -1.84
N ALA A 22 -9.80 -9.88 -2.24
CA ALA A 22 -11.26 -9.85 -2.41
C ALA A 22 -11.99 -9.61 -1.08
N SER A 23 -11.60 -10.30 0.01
CA SER A 23 -12.22 -10.11 1.34
C SER A 23 -11.97 -8.72 1.88
N TYR A 24 -10.76 -8.21 1.71
CA TYR A 24 -10.39 -6.86 2.11
C TYR A 24 -11.21 -5.80 1.36
N LEU A 25 -11.25 -5.86 0.02
CA LEU A 25 -12.01 -4.92 -0.79
C LEU A 25 -13.52 -4.96 -0.47
N LYS A 26 -14.08 -6.14 -0.24
CA LYS A 26 -15.49 -6.28 0.20
C LYS A 26 -15.75 -5.56 1.52
N ARG A 27 -14.83 -5.68 2.48
CA ARG A 27 -14.89 -4.97 3.77
C ARG A 27 -14.79 -3.46 3.57
N LEU A 28 -13.85 -2.98 2.74
CA LEU A 28 -13.72 -1.56 2.41
C LEU A 28 -14.98 -1.02 1.76
N CYS A 29 -15.51 -1.68 0.74
CA CYS A 29 -16.74 -1.25 0.07
C CYS A 29 -17.92 -1.15 1.03
N LYS A 30 -18.05 -2.10 1.96
CA LYS A 30 -19.09 -2.06 3.00
C LYS A 30 -18.97 -0.83 3.89
N ILE A 31 -17.77 -0.45 4.28
CA ILE A 31 -17.52 0.67 5.20
C ILE A 31 -17.61 2.01 4.47
N TRP A 32 -16.94 2.12 3.33
CA TRP A 32 -16.84 3.38 2.58
C TRP A 32 -18.08 3.70 1.76
N PHE A 33 -18.69 2.69 1.13
CA PHE A 33 -19.80 2.86 0.21
C PHE A 33 -21.14 2.37 0.75
N LYS A 34 -21.15 1.80 1.97
CA LYS A 34 -22.32 1.13 2.56
C LYS A 34 -22.87 -0.02 1.71
N LYS A 35 -22.02 -0.58 0.84
CA LYS A 35 -22.36 -1.64 -0.11
C LYS A 35 -21.19 -2.62 -0.25
N SER A 36 -21.31 -3.83 0.32
CA SER A 36 -20.24 -4.83 0.37
C SER A 36 -19.88 -5.46 -0.98
N ASP A 37 -20.79 -5.42 -1.93
CA ASP A 37 -20.70 -6.01 -3.27
C ASP A 37 -20.60 -4.94 -4.37
N ALA A 38 -20.15 -3.74 -4.04
CA ALA A 38 -19.94 -2.69 -5.02
C ALA A 38 -18.97 -3.15 -6.11
N THR A 39 -19.43 -3.08 -7.35
CA THR A 39 -18.61 -3.41 -8.51
C THR A 39 -17.50 -2.36 -8.71
N PRO A 40 -16.41 -2.68 -9.44
CA PRO A 40 -15.37 -1.70 -9.76
C PRO A 40 -15.90 -0.43 -10.45
N ILE A 41 -16.95 -0.56 -11.27
CA ILE A 41 -17.57 0.60 -11.95
C ILE A 41 -18.32 1.47 -10.95
N GLU A 42 -19.13 0.87 -10.09
CA GLU A 42 -19.83 1.60 -9.02
C GLU A 42 -18.87 2.32 -8.08
N ALA A 43 -17.79 1.64 -7.67
CA ALA A 43 -16.73 2.24 -6.89
C ALA A 43 -16.15 3.48 -7.59
N GLY A 44 -15.87 3.40 -8.90
CA GLY A 44 -15.39 4.52 -9.69
C GLY A 44 -16.37 5.69 -9.77
N VAL A 45 -17.67 5.42 -9.83
CA VAL A 45 -18.73 6.46 -9.82
C VAL A 45 -18.80 7.13 -8.46
N ILE A 46 -18.73 6.36 -7.35
CA ILE A 46 -18.82 6.89 -5.99
C ILE A 46 -17.59 7.74 -5.68
N LEU A 47 -16.39 7.22 -5.93
CA LEU A 47 -15.12 7.91 -5.64
C LEU A 47 -15.03 9.28 -6.33
N ARG A 48 -15.49 9.40 -7.58
CA ARG A 48 -15.51 10.70 -8.28
C ARG A 48 -16.42 11.76 -7.65
N ARG A 49 -17.34 11.36 -6.77
CA ARG A 49 -18.24 12.26 -6.03
C ARG A 49 -17.72 12.60 -4.63
N MET A 50 -16.61 11.98 -4.20
CA MET A 50 -15.99 12.25 -2.90
C MET A 50 -15.02 13.41 -3.03
N GLY A 51 -15.23 14.49 -2.26
CA GLY A 51 -14.34 15.65 -2.27
C GLY A 51 -12.88 15.30 -1.96
N ILE A 52 -12.67 14.40 -1.00
CA ILE A 52 -11.32 13.94 -0.62
C ILE A 52 -10.52 13.34 -1.77
N VAL A 53 -11.17 12.74 -2.78
CA VAL A 53 -10.46 12.21 -3.96
C VAL A 53 -9.89 13.36 -4.80
N GLY A 54 -10.65 14.45 -4.95
CA GLY A 54 -10.16 15.66 -5.62
C GLY A 54 -8.97 16.29 -4.89
N ASP A 55 -9.07 16.40 -3.56
CA ASP A 55 -8.00 16.97 -2.73
C ASP A 55 -6.75 16.07 -2.72
N LEU A 56 -6.94 14.73 -2.73
CA LEU A 56 -5.84 13.79 -2.88
C LEU A 56 -5.14 13.94 -4.25
N LEU A 57 -5.88 14.10 -5.34
CA LEU A 57 -5.30 14.34 -6.66
C LEU A 57 -4.50 15.63 -6.68
N TYR A 58 -5.04 16.70 -6.11
CA TYR A 58 -4.34 17.97 -5.97
C TYR A 58 -3.07 17.83 -5.13
N ALA A 59 -3.14 17.09 -4.00
CA ALA A 59 -1.98 16.83 -3.15
C ALA A 59 -0.86 16.02 -3.83
N LEU A 60 -1.18 15.28 -4.90
CA LEU A 60 -0.24 14.48 -5.69
C LEU A 60 0.23 15.14 -6.98
N GLU A 61 -0.24 16.35 -7.31
CA GLU A 61 0.02 17.01 -8.59
C GLU A 61 1.51 17.35 -8.79
N ASP A 62 2.21 17.69 -7.72
CA ASP A 62 3.59 18.15 -7.75
C ASP A 62 4.65 17.04 -7.55
N GLY A 63 4.26 15.77 -7.50
CA GLY A 63 5.24 14.67 -7.44
C GLY A 63 4.86 13.46 -6.62
N VAL A 64 5.89 12.77 -6.12
CA VAL A 64 5.77 11.56 -5.32
C VAL A 64 5.87 11.95 -3.84
N HIS A 65 4.91 11.50 -3.05
CA HIS A 65 4.81 11.82 -1.62
C HIS A 65 4.73 10.55 -0.78
N THR A 66 5.23 10.62 0.45
CA THR A 66 5.00 9.61 1.46
C THR A 66 3.55 9.68 1.99
N LEU A 67 3.10 8.63 2.66
CA LEU A 67 1.76 8.64 3.27
C LEU A 67 1.62 9.72 4.35
N GLU A 68 2.69 9.98 5.09
CA GLU A 68 2.75 11.02 6.12
C GLU A 68 2.67 12.42 5.49
N GLU A 69 3.34 12.65 4.38
CA GLU A 69 3.24 13.91 3.63
C GLU A 69 1.83 14.12 3.09
N LEU A 70 1.21 13.06 2.55
CA LEU A 70 -0.19 13.12 2.10
C LEU A 70 -1.16 13.43 3.24
N GLN A 71 -0.93 12.87 4.43
CA GLN A 71 -1.71 13.19 5.61
C GLN A 71 -1.68 14.68 5.94
N ASN A 72 -0.51 15.31 5.84
CA ASN A 72 -0.36 16.75 6.09
C ASN A 72 -1.00 17.59 4.96
N ARG A 73 -0.85 17.19 3.72
CA ARG A 73 -1.43 17.89 2.55
C ARG A 73 -2.96 17.83 2.50
N LEU A 74 -3.56 16.82 3.12
CA LEU A 74 -5.01 16.69 3.21
C LEU A 74 -5.64 17.46 4.39
N GLU A 75 -4.86 18.22 5.16
CA GLU A 75 -5.38 19.01 6.30
C GLU A 75 -6.45 20.03 5.91
N ASP A 76 -6.44 20.53 4.69
CA ASP A 76 -7.44 21.48 4.20
C ASP A 76 -8.78 20.82 3.87
N ASN A 77 -8.82 19.50 3.67
CA ASN A 77 -10.09 18.78 3.50
C ASN A 77 -10.85 18.73 4.82
N THR A 78 -12.07 19.24 4.82
CA THR A 78 -12.90 19.39 6.02
C THR A 78 -13.18 18.03 6.70
N ASP A 79 -13.48 16.98 5.93
CA ASP A 79 -13.77 15.66 6.47
C ASP A 79 -12.51 15.01 7.06
N PHE A 80 -11.36 15.16 6.38
CA PHE A 80 -10.09 14.63 6.85
C PHE A 80 -9.58 15.37 8.10
N ARG A 81 -9.71 16.69 8.14
CA ARG A 81 -9.42 17.50 9.33
C ARG A 81 -10.23 17.06 10.53
N ARG A 82 -11.53 16.80 10.35
CA ARG A 82 -12.41 16.29 11.42
C ARG A 82 -11.96 14.91 11.91
N LEU A 83 -11.57 14.02 10.98
CA LEU A 83 -11.03 12.72 11.32
C LEU A 83 -9.76 12.85 12.17
N ARG A 84 -8.83 13.72 11.77
CA ARG A 84 -7.57 13.97 12.47
C ARG A 84 -7.76 14.57 13.87
N GLN A 85 -8.76 15.40 14.06
CA GLN A 85 -9.09 15.96 15.39
C GLN A 85 -9.63 14.92 16.36
N GLN A 86 -10.27 13.88 15.88
CA GLN A 86 -10.97 12.89 16.70
C GLN A 86 -10.20 11.57 16.89
N TYR A 87 -9.25 11.27 16.01
CA TYR A 87 -8.57 9.97 15.96
C TYR A 87 -7.05 10.13 15.83
N SER A 88 -6.33 9.03 16.09
CA SER A 88 -4.88 8.99 15.99
C SER A 88 -4.37 9.10 14.56
N ASP A 89 -3.12 9.54 14.38
CA ASP A 89 -2.44 9.57 13.10
C ASP A 89 -2.47 8.22 12.38
N LYS A 90 -2.34 7.12 13.11
CA LYS A 90 -2.47 5.77 12.55
C LYS A 90 -3.84 5.55 11.90
N THR A 91 -4.93 6.03 12.50
CA THR A 91 -6.27 5.92 11.90
C THR A 91 -6.39 6.77 10.65
N CYS A 92 -5.77 7.94 10.63
CA CYS A 92 -5.72 8.82 9.46
C CYS A 92 -4.92 8.20 8.31
N LEU A 93 -3.76 7.61 8.60
CA LEU A 93 -2.97 6.85 7.62
C LEU A 93 -3.76 5.67 7.06
N THR A 94 -4.45 4.91 7.92
CA THR A 94 -5.33 3.82 7.47
C THR A 94 -6.44 4.32 6.55
N ALA A 95 -6.99 5.50 6.79
CA ALA A 95 -7.98 6.10 5.88
C ALA A 95 -7.39 6.39 4.49
N ILE A 96 -6.18 6.92 4.42
CA ILE A 96 -5.47 7.17 3.15
C ILE A 96 -5.17 5.84 2.44
N GLU A 97 -4.62 4.86 3.13
CA GLU A 97 -4.34 3.51 2.57
C GLU A 97 -5.60 2.87 1.99
N ASN A 98 -6.72 2.93 2.71
CA ASN A 98 -8.01 2.42 2.26
C ASN A 98 -8.51 3.15 1.02
N LEU A 99 -8.38 4.48 0.98
CA LEU A 99 -8.76 5.29 -0.17
C LEU A 99 -7.93 4.92 -1.40
N LEU A 100 -6.62 4.76 -1.26
CA LEU A 100 -5.72 4.32 -2.33
C LEU A 100 -6.09 2.92 -2.84
N ALA A 101 -6.41 1.97 -1.93
CA ALA A 101 -6.87 0.63 -2.30
C ALA A 101 -8.18 0.66 -3.09
N LEU A 102 -9.14 1.50 -2.69
CA LEU A 102 -10.40 1.69 -3.40
C LEU A 102 -10.20 2.35 -4.77
N ILE A 103 -9.29 3.32 -4.89
CA ILE A 103 -8.92 3.95 -6.17
C ILE A 103 -8.31 2.90 -7.11
N ALA A 104 -7.42 2.04 -6.60
CA ALA A 104 -6.81 0.96 -7.39
C ALA A 104 -7.86 -0.07 -7.87
N TYR A 105 -8.88 -0.33 -7.06
CA TYR A 105 -9.99 -1.21 -7.39
C TYR A 105 -10.92 -0.61 -8.45
N ALA A 106 -11.16 0.70 -8.41
CA ALA A 106 -12.15 1.40 -9.20
C ALA A 106 -11.83 1.38 -10.70
N LYS A 107 -12.85 1.08 -11.51
CA LYS A 107 -12.75 1.04 -12.97
C LYS A 107 -13.79 1.96 -13.60
N ARG A 108 -13.54 2.36 -14.85
CA ARG A 108 -14.50 3.04 -15.69
C ARG A 108 -14.62 2.32 -17.03
N PRO A 109 -15.81 2.30 -17.64
CA PRO A 109 -15.97 1.76 -18.98
C PRO A 109 -15.27 2.66 -20.01
N MET A 110 -14.69 2.02 -20.99
CA MET A 110 -14.13 2.62 -22.20
C MET A 110 -14.91 2.05 -23.40
N ASP A 111 -14.68 2.61 -24.58
CA ASP A 111 -15.26 2.12 -25.83
C ASP A 111 -15.06 0.61 -26.00
N LYS A 112 -16.03 -0.07 -26.57
CA LYS A 112 -16.07 -1.52 -26.80
C LYS A 112 -16.14 -2.36 -25.50
N GLY A 113 -16.64 -1.80 -24.40
CA GLY A 113 -16.85 -2.53 -23.13
C GLY A 113 -15.59 -2.87 -22.35
N LYS A 114 -14.42 -2.36 -22.75
CA LYS A 114 -13.18 -2.52 -21.98
C LYS A 114 -13.23 -1.69 -20.69
N LEU A 115 -12.80 -2.28 -19.60
CA LEU A 115 -12.65 -1.58 -18.32
C LEU A 115 -11.22 -1.09 -18.17
N ILE A 116 -11.08 0.19 -17.81
CA ILE A 116 -9.78 0.79 -17.47
C ILE A 116 -9.82 1.36 -16.05
N PRO A 117 -8.68 1.56 -15.36
CA PRO A 117 -8.65 2.24 -14.08
C PRO A 117 -9.37 3.58 -14.15
N THR A 118 -10.14 3.92 -13.11
CA THR A 118 -10.75 5.25 -12.98
C THR A 118 -9.69 6.33 -12.85
N LEU A 119 -8.65 6.03 -12.05
CA LEU A 119 -7.44 6.83 -11.88
C LEU A 119 -6.24 5.89 -11.97
N TYR A 120 -5.15 6.36 -12.56
CA TYR A 120 -3.89 5.62 -12.58
C TYR A 120 -3.13 5.95 -11.30
N LEU A 121 -2.98 4.94 -10.44
CA LEU A 121 -2.21 5.03 -9.22
C LEU A 121 -0.92 4.25 -9.40
N GLN A 122 0.22 4.91 -9.14
CA GLN A 122 1.53 4.29 -9.08
C GLN A 122 2.04 4.39 -7.65
N VAL A 123 2.33 3.24 -7.04
CA VAL A 123 2.96 3.16 -5.73
C VAL A 123 4.41 2.75 -5.93
N GLN A 124 5.34 3.58 -5.44
CA GLN A 124 6.75 3.29 -5.47
C GLN A 124 7.20 2.86 -4.08
N LEU A 125 7.67 1.62 -3.96
CA LEU A 125 8.27 1.12 -2.73
C LEU A 125 9.78 1.34 -2.80
N TRP A 126 10.26 2.33 -2.05
CA TRP A 126 11.69 2.56 -1.88
C TRP A 126 12.20 1.68 -0.75
N GLN A 127 12.73 0.51 -1.10
CA GLN A 127 13.54 -0.24 -0.16
C GLN A 127 14.94 0.36 -0.14
N ARG A 128 15.21 1.19 0.85
CA ARG A 128 16.46 1.95 0.95
C ARG A 128 17.68 1.06 1.14
N GLU A 129 17.53 -0.11 1.75
CA GLU A 129 18.66 -1.03 1.96
C GLU A 129 18.20 -2.49 1.96
N LEU A 130 18.58 -3.22 0.93
CA LEU A 130 18.61 -4.68 0.97
C LEU A 130 19.69 -5.24 1.92
N SER A 131 20.46 -4.35 2.57
CA SER A 131 21.51 -4.72 3.53
C SER A 131 21.02 -5.53 4.72
N GLY A 132 19.74 -5.47 5.03
CA GLY A 132 19.10 -6.30 6.04
C GLY A 132 18.62 -7.67 5.55
N ILE A 133 18.59 -7.91 4.23
CA ILE A 133 18.19 -9.19 3.66
C ILE A 133 19.44 -10.05 3.46
N LEU A 134 19.39 -11.25 4.00
CA LEU A 134 20.41 -12.27 3.84
C LEU A 134 19.83 -13.42 3.03
N ARG A 135 20.66 -14.05 2.21
CA ARG A 135 20.31 -15.26 1.47
C ARG A 135 21.01 -16.45 2.08
N HIS A 136 20.26 -17.52 2.36
CA HIS A 136 20.82 -18.78 2.83
C HIS A 136 21.74 -19.39 1.76
N VAL A 137 22.86 -19.98 2.22
CA VAL A 137 23.85 -20.63 1.34
C VAL A 137 23.35 -22.03 1.02
N GLN A 138 22.43 -22.09 0.05
CA GLN A 138 21.83 -23.33 -0.43
C GLN A 138 21.41 -23.18 -1.90
N LYS A 139 21.07 -24.32 -2.55
CA LYS A 139 20.75 -24.38 -3.99
C LYS A 139 19.52 -23.54 -4.31
N GLU A 140 18.44 -23.74 -3.57
CA GLU A 140 17.20 -22.97 -3.75
C GLU A 140 17.30 -21.62 -3.04
N PRO A 141 16.88 -20.51 -3.68
CA PRO A 141 16.94 -19.20 -3.07
C PRO A 141 15.95 -19.07 -1.90
N GLU A 142 16.49 -18.96 -0.71
CA GLU A 142 15.72 -18.67 0.51
C GLU A 142 16.32 -17.42 1.17
N PHE A 143 15.45 -16.51 1.60
CA PHE A 143 15.84 -15.21 2.14
C PHE A 143 15.35 -15.04 3.57
N THR A 144 16.14 -14.34 4.37
CA THR A 144 15.79 -13.99 5.75
C THR A 144 16.23 -12.58 6.08
N TRP A 145 15.61 -11.96 7.09
CA TRP A 145 16.08 -10.70 7.63
C TRP A 145 17.20 -10.92 8.65
N ARG A 146 18.23 -10.08 8.62
CA ARG A 146 19.35 -10.14 9.58
C ARG A 146 18.88 -10.19 11.04
N GLY A 147 17.84 -9.45 11.41
CA GLY A 147 17.28 -9.45 12.75
C GLY A 147 16.41 -10.66 13.10
N SER A 148 16.07 -11.50 12.12
CA SER A 148 15.23 -12.70 12.31
C SER A 148 16.03 -14.00 12.36
N ILE A 149 17.36 -13.92 12.23
CA ILE A 149 18.21 -15.11 12.34
C ILE A 149 18.15 -15.58 13.79
N LYS A 150 17.46 -16.69 14.00
CA LYS A 150 17.71 -17.52 15.18
C LYS A 150 19.03 -18.23 14.94
N ASN A 151 19.94 -18.21 15.90
CA ASN A 151 21.23 -18.94 15.83
C ASN A 151 20.96 -20.43 15.61
N ASP A 152 20.73 -20.79 14.39
CA ASP A 152 20.64 -22.17 13.91
C ASP A 152 22.04 -22.46 13.36
N GLU A 153 22.85 -23.18 14.13
CA GLU A 153 24.27 -23.41 13.84
C GLU A 153 24.52 -24.07 12.47
N ASP A 154 23.46 -24.64 11.87
CA ASP A 154 23.56 -25.37 10.61
C ASP A 154 23.17 -24.52 9.36
N ARG A 155 22.69 -23.30 9.53
CA ARG A 155 22.24 -22.47 8.40
C ARG A 155 23.00 -21.16 8.26
N VAL A 156 23.93 -21.14 7.32
CA VAL A 156 24.68 -19.92 6.99
C VAL A 156 23.83 -19.04 6.07
N ALA A 157 23.63 -17.78 6.45
CA ALA A 157 23.02 -16.77 5.61
C ALA A 157 23.97 -15.57 5.43
N LEU A 158 24.19 -15.16 4.19
CA LEU A 158 25.13 -14.11 3.81
C LEU A 158 24.40 -12.95 3.13
N PRO A 159 24.96 -11.72 3.20
CA PRO A 159 24.48 -10.60 2.39
C PRO A 159 24.41 -10.98 0.93
N MET A 160 23.32 -10.55 0.26
CA MET A 160 23.12 -10.84 -1.14
C MET A 160 23.39 -9.63 -2.03
N TYR A 161 23.68 -9.88 -3.30
CA TYR A 161 23.54 -8.89 -4.36
C TYR A 161 22.50 -9.34 -5.38
N PHE A 162 21.93 -8.39 -6.07
CA PHE A 162 20.98 -8.61 -7.16
C PHE A 162 21.42 -7.79 -8.37
N CYS A 163 21.59 -8.45 -9.51
CA CYS A 163 21.87 -7.76 -10.76
C CYS A 163 20.60 -7.21 -11.37
N ARG A 164 20.55 -5.89 -11.60
CA ARG A 164 19.38 -5.23 -12.19
C ARG A 164 19.16 -5.55 -13.66
N ASP A 165 20.24 -5.94 -14.37
CA ASP A 165 20.20 -6.17 -15.81
C ASP A 165 19.71 -7.58 -16.16
N CYS A 166 20.24 -8.60 -15.45
CA CYS A 166 19.94 -10.00 -15.78
C CYS A 166 19.11 -10.73 -14.70
N GLY A 167 18.79 -10.10 -13.58
CA GLY A 167 18.04 -10.72 -12.49
C GLY A 167 18.84 -11.75 -11.67
N ALA A 168 20.11 -11.97 -11.96
CA ALA A 168 20.93 -12.89 -11.19
C ALA A 168 21.14 -12.40 -9.75
N SER A 169 21.11 -13.34 -8.80
CA SER A 169 21.41 -13.07 -7.39
C SER A 169 22.58 -13.94 -6.92
N GLY A 170 23.36 -13.43 -5.99
CA GLY A 170 24.49 -14.14 -5.39
C GLY A 170 24.76 -13.66 -3.98
N TRP A 171 25.86 -14.16 -3.41
CA TRP A 171 26.29 -13.80 -2.06
C TRP A 171 27.44 -12.81 -2.11
N LEU A 172 27.45 -11.88 -1.16
CA LEU A 172 28.59 -11.00 -0.91
C LEU A 172 29.43 -11.61 0.22
N SER A 173 30.69 -11.87 -0.06
CA SER A 173 31.67 -12.28 0.94
C SER A 173 32.91 -11.41 0.87
N ARG A 174 33.59 -11.21 2.00
CA ARG A 174 34.87 -10.53 2.07
C ARG A 174 35.97 -11.60 2.10
N ARG A 175 36.87 -11.56 1.12
CA ARG A 175 38.07 -12.39 1.14
C ARG A 175 39.00 -11.83 2.25
N LEU A 176 39.33 -12.63 3.22
CA LEU A 176 40.40 -12.29 4.15
C LEU A 176 41.71 -12.45 3.40
N ALA A 177 42.56 -11.42 3.38
CA ALA A 177 43.92 -11.53 2.94
C ALA A 177 44.65 -12.44 3.93
N THR A 178 45.15 -13.57 3.45
CA THR A 178 46.08 -14.42 4.18
C THR A 178 47.46 -13.80 4.15
#